data_faa423c47b99e2a5049cf0135658eef2
#
_entry.id   faa423c47b99e2a5049cf0135658eef2
#
_cell.length_a   1.000
_cell.length_b   1.000
_cell.length_c   1.000
_cell.angle_alpha   90.00
_cell.angle_beta   90.00
_cell.angle_gamma   90.00
#
_symmetry.space_group_name_H-M   'P 1'
#
loop_
_entity.id
_entity.type
_entity.pdbx_description
1 polymer ?
#
loop_
_entity_poly.entity_id
_entity_poly.type
_entity_poly.pdbx_seq_one_letter_code
_entity_poly.pdbx_strand_id
1 'polypeptide(L)'
;CYRGVFPIKVNQLREVVEEILDAGSPDHFGIEAGSKPELMAALAMHRDSESLIICNGYKDSQFVRMALLGRKLGKTIILVVEKLEELGHILRIAEKMNVTPMVGLRVRLLSKGAGKWATSGGENAKFGLSTAELVEASEMLKKAGLADALKLVHFHVGSQVPYIGTIKRATREAARFYA
;
A
#
# COMPACT_ATOMS: atom_id res chain seq x y z
N CYS A 1 13.30 -6.32 9.44
CA CYS A 1 12.97 -7.45 8.59
C CYS A 1 12.52 -6.94 7.22
N TYR A 2 13.07 -7.47 6.12
CA TYR A 2 12.68 -7.13 4.75
C TYR A 2 11.62 -8.15 4.29
N ARG A 3 10.55 -7.67 3.66
CA ARG A 3 9.53 -8.50 3.01
C ARG A 3 9.29 -7.97 1.61
N GLY A 4 9.43 -8.81 0.60
CA GLY A 4 9.13 -8.46 -0.78
C GLY A 4 7.64 -8.60 -1.09
N VAL A 5 7.16 -7.82 -2.06
CA VAL A 5 5.82 -7.98 -2.65
C VAL A 5 5.91 -7.88 -4.17
N PHE A 6 5.22 -8.77 -4.87
CA PHE A 6 5.17 -8.77 -6.33
C PHE A 6 3.99 -7.94 -6.83
N PRO A 7 4.21 -6.90 -7.63
CA PRO A 7 3.14 -6.14 -8.23
C PRO A 7 2.53 -6.95 -9.37
N ILE A 8 1.35 -7.53 -9.15
CA ILE A 8 0.72 -8.48 -10.10
C ILE A 8 0.43 -7.86 -11.47
N LYS A 9 0.31 -6.53 -11.55
CA LYS A 9 0.15 -5.81 -12.83
C LYS A 9 1.28 -6.06 -13.83
N VAL A 10 2.47 -6.44 -13.36
CA VAL A 10 3.64 -6.69 -14.22
C VAL A 10 3.47 -7.96 -15.04
N ASN A 11 2.96 -9.01 -14.41
CA ASN A 11 2.61 -10.27 -15.08
C ASN A 11 1.50 -10.98 -14.29
N GLN A 12 0.35 -11.17 -14.93
CA GLN A 12 -0.87 -11.72 -14.32
C GLN A 12 -1.08 -13.21 -14.69
N LEU A 13 -0.12 -13.82 -15.39
CA LEU A 13 -0.20 -15.26 -15.68
C LEU A 13 -0.15 -16.04 -14.37
N ARG A 14 -1.12 -16.90 -14.18
CA ARG A 14 -1.30 -17.69 -12.96
C ARG A 14 -0.03 -18.45 -12.59
N GLU A 15 0.55 -19.15 -13.55
CA GLU A 15 1.74 -19.98 -13.37
C GLU A 15 2.93 -19.14 -12.87
N VAL A 16 3.10 -17.93 -13.42
CA VAL A 16 4.19 -17.02 -13.03
C VAL A 16 3.99 -16.53 -11.60
N VAL A 17 2.76 -16.16 -11.23
CA VAL A 17 2.47 -15.67 -9.89
C VAL A 17 2.60 -16.80 -8.85
N GLU A 18 2.13 -18.01 -9.16
CA GLU A 18 2.29 -19.18 -8.30
C GLU A 18 3.77 -19.50 -8.05
N GLU A 19 4.59 -19.56 -9.09
CA GLU A 19 6.04 -19.79 -8.97
C GLU A 19 6.74 -18.72 -8.11
N ILE A 20 6.37 -17.43 -8.27
CA ILE A 20 6.94 -16.34 -7.46
C ILE A 20 6.55 -16.51 -5.99
N LEU A 21 5.30 -16.85 -5.71
CA LEU A 21 4.82 -17.03 -4.33
C LEU A 21 5.41 -18.28 -3.68
N ASP A 22 5.51 -19.38 -4.41
CA ASP A 22 6.06 -20.62 -3.90
C ASP A 22 7.57 -20.46 -3.61
N ALA A 23 8.33 -19.85 -4.52
CA ALA A 23 9.73 -19.54 -4.32
C ALA A 23 9.98 -18.53 -3.18
N GLY A 24 9.08 -17.56 -3.01
CA GLY A 24 9.17 -16.54 -1.96
C GLY A 24 8.55 -16.93 -0.61
N SER A 25 7.96 -18.13 -0.52
CA SER A 25 7.25 -18.60 0.68
C SER A 25 8.12 -18.58 1.97
N PRO A 26 9.41 -18.95 1.96
CA PRO A 26 10.25 -18.90 3.16
C PRO A 26 10.43 -17.49 3.72
N ASP A 27 10.29 -16.46 2.89
CA ASP A 27 10.44 -15.04 3.24
C ASP A 27 9.09 -14.31 3.37
N HIS A 28 7.96 -15.02 3.37
CA HIS A 28 6.61 -14.46 3.38
C HIS A 28 6.38 -13.44 2.27
N PHE A 29 6.80 -13.78 1.05
CA PHE A 29 6.69 -12.89 -0.11
C PHE A 29 5.23 -12.67 -0.48
N GLY A 30 4.83 -11.41 -0.60
CA GLY A 30 3.45 -11.00 -0.81
C GLY A 30 3.11 -10.54 -2.21
N ILE A 31 1.93 -9.94 -2.36
CA ILE A 31 1.41 -9.41 -3.63
C ILE A 31 1.00 -7.95 -3.47
N GLU A 32 1.27 -7.14 -4.48
CA GLU A 32 0.67 -5.80 -4.61
C GLU A 32 -0.42 -5.85 -5.67
N ALA A 33 -1.58 -5.26 -5.36
CA ALA A 33 -2.75 -5.17 -6.23
C ALA A 33 -3.26 -3.73 -6.31
N GLY A 34 -3.42 -3.19 -7.52
CA GLY A 34 -3.86 -1.82 -7.77
C GLY A 34 -5.26 -1.72 -8.39
N SER A 35 -5.93 -2.85 -8.64
CA SER A 35 -7.28 -2.90 -9.22
C SER A 35 -8.11 -4.04 -8.64
N LYS A 36 -9.45 -4.00 -8.83
CA LYS A 36 -10.34 -5.07 -8.34
C LYS A 36 -10.01 -6.45 -8.92
N PRO A 37 -9.79 -6.61 -10.23
CA PRO A 37 -9.38 -7.90 -10.78
C PRO A 37 -8.06 -8.41 -10.20
N GLU A 38 -7.08 -7.51 -10.02
CA GLU A 38 -5.81 -7.85 -9.39
C GLU A 38 -5.99 -8.30 -7.94
N LEU A 39 -6.83 -7.61 -7.16
CA LEU A 39 -7.14 -8.01 -5.79
C LEU A 39 -7.86 -9.35 -5.74
N MET A 40 -8.78 -9.63 -6.66
CA MET A 40 -9.44 -10.94 -6.76
C MET A 40 -8.42 -12.05 -7.01
N ALA A 41 -7.51 -11.85 -7.96
CA ALA A 41 -6.44 -12.80 -8.25
C ALA A 41 -5.52 -12.99 -7.02
N ALA A 42 -5.10 -11.89 -6.38
CA ALA A 42 -4.30 -11.93 -5.17
C ALA A 42 -4.98 -12.73 -4.06
N LEU A 43 -6.27 -12.49 -3.80
CA LEU A 43 -7.03 -13.21 -2.78
C LEU A 43 -7.14 -14.72 -3.07
N ALA A 44 -7.27 -15.09 -4.34
CA ALA A 44 -7.39 -16.49 -4.75
C ALA A 44 -6.05 -17.26 -4.66
N MET A 45 -4.94 -16.59 -4.96
CA MET A 45 -3.63 -17.23 -5.08
C MET A 45 -2.78 -17.15 -3.79
N HIS A 46 -3.05 -16.15 -2.96
CA HIS A 46 -2.30 -15.90 -1.74
C HIS A 46 -2.65 -16.93 -0.64
N ARG A 47 -1.69 -17.79 -0.29
CA ARG A 47 -1.90 -18.90 0.66
C ARG A 47 -1.38 -18.62 2.06
N ASP A 48 -0.30 -17.85 2.17
CA ASP A 48 0.37 -17.54 3.43
C ASP A 48 -0.30 -16.36 4.16
N SER A 49 -0.84 -16.58 5.35
CA SER A 49 -1.51 -15.55 6.15
C SER A 49 -0.57 -14.46 6.68
N GLU A 50 0.73 -14.73 6.76
CA GLU A 50 1.74 -13.77 7.22
C GLU A 50 2.28 -12.88 6.11
N SER A 51 2.17 -13.32 4.86
CA SER A 51 2.58 -12.50 3.72
C SER A 51 1.59 -11.36 3.46
N LEU A 52 2.06 -10.30 2.82
CA LEU A 52 1.31 -9.06 2.67
C LEU A 52 0.54 -9.03 1.35
N ILE A 53 -0.70 -8.53 1.40
CA ILE A 53 -1.38 -8.01 0.21
C ILE A 53 -1.43 -6.48 0.34
N ILE A 54 -0.69 -5.78 -0.50
CA ILE A 54 -0.63 -4.32 -0.52
C ILE A 54 -1.60 -3.80 -1.58
N CYS A 55 -2.59 -3.03 -1.15
CA CYS A 55 -3.62 -2.45 -2.02
C CYS A 55 -3.30 -1.00 -2.36
N ASN A 56 -2.70 -0.76 -3.52
CA ASN A 56 -2.42 0.57 -4.07
C ASN A 56 -3.52 1.01 -5.06
N GLY A 57 -3.33 2.18 -5.69
CA GLY A 57 -4.23 2.70 -6.70
C GLY A 57 -5.56 3.24 -6.16
N TYR A 58 -6.46 3.63 -7.07
CA TYR A 58 -7.79 4.14 -6.72
C TYR A 58 -8.69 3.04 -6.17
N LYS A 59 -9.34 3.32 -5.04
CA LYS A 59 -10.17 2.35 -4.32
C LYS A 59 -11.62 2.84 -4.22
N ASP A 60 -12.48 2.24 -5.03
CA ASP A 60 -13.91 2.42 -4.88
C ASP A 60 -14.48 1.56 -3.72
N SER A 61 -15.77 1.73 -3.43
CA SER A 61 -16.45 1.00 -2.35
C SER A 61 -16.34 -0.51 -2.47
N GLN A 62 -16.36 -1.04 -3.69
CA GLN A 62 -16.28 -2.50 -3.91
C GLN A 62 -14.88 -3.01 -3.63
N PHE A 63 -13.83 -2.27 -4.07
CA PHE A 63 -12.44 -2.60 -3.77
C PHE A 63 -12.22 -2.66 -2.26
N VAL A 64 -12.63 -1.62 -1.53
CA VAL A 64 -12.49 -1.56 -0.06
C VAL A 64 -13.22 -2.72 0.61
N ARG A 65 -14.47 -3.02 0.18
CA ARG A 65 -15.22 -4.17 0.71
C ARG A 65 -14.51 -5.50 0.49
N MET A 66 -13.95 -5.73 -0.71
CA MET A 66 -13.19 -6.95 -1.01
C MET A 66 -11.95 -7.09 -0.14
N ALA A 67 -11.19 -6.00 0.04
CA ALA A 67 -10.02 -6.00 0.91
C ALA A 67 -10.39 -6.31 2.37
N LEU A 68 -11.47 -5.71 2.88
CA LEU A 68 -11.97 -5.97 4.23
C LEU A 68 -12.54 -7.38 4.41
N LEU A 69 -13.16 -7.96 3.38
CA LEU A 69 -13.55 -9.38 3.39
C LEU A 69 -12.32 -10.28 3.48
N GLY A 70 -11.26 -9.99 2.71
CA GLY A 70 -10.00 -10.70 2.83
C GLY A 70 -9.39 -10.60 4.23
N ARG A 71 -9.53 -9.45 4.91
CA ARG A 71 -9.17 -9.29 6.32
C ARG A 71 -9.97 -10.22 7.23
N LYS A 72 -11.29 -10.34 7.03
CA LYS A 72 -12.13 -11.29 7.77
C LYS A 72 -11.71 -12.75 7.59
N LEU A 73 -11.15 -13.06 6.41
CA LEU A 73 -10.62 -14.40 6.11
C LEU A 73 -9.19 -14.62 6.65
N GLY A 74 -8.69 -13.70 7.50
CA GLY A 74 -7.40 -13.84 8.17
C GLY A 74 -6.20 -13.41 7.34
N LYS A 75 -6.40 -12.79 6.15
CA LYS A 75 -5.28 -12.32 5.32
C LYS A 75 -4.74 -10.96 5.82
N THR A 76 -3.45 -10.76 5.68
CA THR A 76 -2.78 -9.50 6.02
C THR A 76 -2.83 -8.53 4.85
N ILE A 77 -3.89 -7.70 4.82
CA ILE A 77 -4.16 -6.75 3.71
C ILE A 77 -4.03 -5.33 4.21
N ILE A 78 -3.20 -4.53 3.54
CA ILE A 78 -2.98 -3.12 3.84
C ILE A 78 -3.54 -2.26 2.70
N LEU A 79 -4.51 -1.40 3.03
CA LEU A 79 -5.09 -0.41 2.13
C LEU A 79 -4.23 0.86 2.15
N VAL A 80 -3.53 1.15 1.06
CA VAL A 80 -2.67 2.33 0.97
C VAL A 80 -3.49 3.53 0.52
N VAL A 81 -3.60 4.53 1.38
CA VAL A 81 -4.32 5.79 1.16
C VAL A 81 -3.47 6.73 0.32
N GLU A 82 -3.98 7.17 -0.83
CA GLU A 82 -3.31 8.10 -1.74
C GLU A 82 -3.91 9.51 -1.67
N LYS A 83 -5.13 9.64 -1.16
CA LYS A 83 -5.85 10.90 -0.93
C LYS A 83 -6.58 10.84 0.40
N LEU A 84 -6.68 11.97 1.09
CA LEU A 84 -7.28 12.03 2.44
C LEU A 84 -8.75 11.54 2.46
N GLU A 85 -9.54 11.86 1.42
CA GLU A 85 -10.93 11.42 1.34
C GLU A 85 -11.08 9.89 1.30
N GLU A 86 -10.08 9.18 0.75
CA GLU A 86 -10.07 7.70 0.75
C GLU A 86 -10.07 7.15 2.17
N LEU A 87 -9.34 7.78 3.10
CA LEU A 87 -9.30 7.32 4.49
C LEU A 87 -10.69 7.36 5.13
N GLY A 88 -11.40 8.49 5.02
CA GLY A 88 -12.76 8.61 5.52
C GLY A 88 -13.72 7.59 4.89
N HIS A 89 -13.51 7.26 3.61
CA HIS A 89 -14.29 6.24 2.91
C HIS A 89 -14.00 4.83 3.44
N ILE A 90 -12.74 4.49 3.65
CA ILE A 90 -12.31 3.20 4.23
C ILE A 90 -12.89 3.03 5.63
N LEU A 91 -12.78 4.04 6.49
CA LEU A 91 -13.27 3.98 7.87
C LEU A 91 -14.79 3.74 7.93
N ARG A 92 -15.58 4.46 7.14
CA ARG A 92 -17.04 4.26 7.07
C ARG A 92 -17.44 2.85 6.62
N ILE A 93 -16.71 2.25 5.68
CA ILE A 93 -17.00 0.90 5.21
C ILE A 93 -16.55 -0.12 6.27
N ALA A 94 -15.39 0.09 6.88
CA ALA A 94 -14.86 -0.77 7.92
C ALA A 94 -15.81 -0.85 9.12
N GLU A 95 -16.35 0.27 9.56
CA GLU A 95 -17.37 0.36 10.62
C GLU A 95 -18.63 -0.45 10.24
N LYS A 96 -19.20 -0.20 9.04
CA LYS A 96 -20.40 -0.95 8.55
C LYS A 96 -20.18 -2.44 8.44
N MET A 97 -18.96 -2.87 8.16
CA MET A 97 -18.61 -4.28 8.03
C MET A 97 -18.16 -4.92 9.36
N ASN A 98 -18.00 -4.10 10.42
CA ASN A 98 -17.40 -4.50 11.69
C ASN A 98 -16.05 -5.21 11.49
N VAL A 99 -15.12 -4.52 10.81
CA VAL A 99 -13.77 -5.01 10.52
C VAL A 99 -12.76 -3.94 10.80
N THR A 100 -11.73 -4.24 11.57
CA THR A 100 -10.58 -3.34 11.76
C THR A 100 -9.72 -3.35 10.50
N PRO A 101 -9.61 -2.21 9.78
CA PRO A 101 -8.75 -2.13 8.59
C PRO A 101 -7.27 -2.12 9.00
N MET A 102 -6.39 -2.50 8.08
CA MET A 102 -4.97 -2.13 8.13
C MET A 102 -4.74 -1.07 7.05
N VAL A 103 -4.14 0.04 7.41
CA VAL A 103 -3.98 1.22 6.56
C VAL A 103 -2.52 1.55 6.37
N GLY A 104 -2.15 1.91 5.15
CA GLY A 104 -0.90 2.56 4.82
C GLY A 104 -1.16 3.99 4.38
N LEU A 105 -0.26 4.93 4.66
CA LEU A 105 -0.33 6.29 4.14
C LEU A 105 0.74 6.49 3.09
N ARG A 106 0.35 6.85 1.86
CA ARG A 106 1.31 7.21 0.81
C ARG A 106 1.75 8.64 1.01
N VAL A 107 3.03 8.80 1.31
CA VAL A 107 3.65 10.12 1.52
C VAL A 107 4.18 10.68 0.20
N ARG A 108 4.03 11.97 0.03
CA ARG A 108 4.62 12.73 -1.06
C ARG A 108 6.02 13.17 -0.64
N LEU A 109 7.05 12.58 -1.25
CA LEU A 109 8.42 12.98 -1.00
C LEU A 109 8.76 14.27 -1.77
N LEU A 110 9.51 15.16 -1.13
CA LEU A 110 10.05 16.38 -1.73
C LEU A 110 11.29 16.08 -2.58
N SER A 111 12.03 15.02 -2.24
CA SER A 111 13.17 14.57 -3.03
C SER A 111 12.70 14.16 -4.43
N LYS A 112 13.31 14.82 -5.45
CA LYS A 112 13.03 14.48 -6.85
C LYS A 112 13.45 13.04 -7.13
N GLY A 113 12.52 12.23 -7.63
CA GLY A 113 12.79 10.91 -8.17
C GLY A 113 13.76 10.99 -9.37
N ALA A 114 14.39 9.88 -9.71
CA ALA A 114 15.21 9.75 -10.92
C ALA A 114 14.49 8.83 -11.91
N GLY A 115 14.72 9.03 -13.22
CA GLY A 115 14.19 8.21 -14.29
C GLY A 115 13.10 8.89 -15.12
N LYS A 116 12.50 8.13 -16.07
CA LYS A 116 11.46 8.64 -17.00
C LYS A 116 10.22 9.27 -16.32
N TRP A 117 10.00 9.00 -15.03
CA TRP A 117 8.89 9.49 -14.23
C TRP A 117 9.35 10.42 -13.09
N ALA A 118 10.45 11.17 -13.30
CA ALA A 118 10.96 12.16 -12.34
C ALA A 118 9.91 13.22 -11.93
N THR A 119 8.88 13.44 -12.76
CA THR A 119 7.74 14.32 -12.48
C THR A 119 6.68 13.71 -11.57
N SER A 120 6.81 12.43 -11.20
CA SER A 120 5.87 11.75 -10.28
C SER A 120 6.17 12.02 -8.80
N GLY A 121 7.28 12.69 -8.49
CA GLY A 121 7.66 13.16 -7.15
C GLY A 121 7.76 14.69 -7.11
N GLY A 122 7.84 15.27 -5.89
CA GLY A 122 7.88 16.72 -5.67
C GLY A 122 6.50 17.30 -5.36
N GLU A 123 6.44 18.62 -5.13
CA GLU A 123 5.20 19.34 -4.72
C GLU A 123 4.01 19.15 -5.67
N ASN A 124 4.26 18.89 -6.95
CA ASN A 124 3.26 18.68 -7.99
C ASN A 124 2.90 17.21 -8.25
N ALA A 125 3.30 16.29 -7.37
CA ALA A 125 2.92 14.89 -7.52
C ALA A 125 1.40 14.72 -7.39
N LYS A 126 0.80 14.02 -8.36
CA LYS A 126 -0.67 13.79 -8.39
C LYS A 126 -1.17 12.89 -7.27
N PHE A 127 -0.30 12.10 -6.63
CA PHE A 127 -0.64 11.09 -5.64
C PHE A 127 0.26 11.21 -4.40
N GLY A 128 -0.31 10.84 -3.27
CA GLY A 128 0.35 10.88 -1.97
C GLY A 128 -0.04 12.11 -1.18
N LEU A 129 -0.02 11.96 0.13
CA LEU A 129 -0.40 12.97 1.10
C LEU A 129 0.76 13.94 1.36
N SER A 130 0.42 15.21 1.53
CA SER A 130 1.32 16.22 2.09
C SER A 130 1.52 15.99 3.59
N THR A 131 2.49 16.66 4.19
CA THR A 131 2.72 16.58 5.65
C THR A 131 1.47 16.99 6.46
N ALA A 132 0.76 18.03 6.02
CA ALA A 132 -0.47 18.45 6.69
C ALA A 132 -1.56 17.38 6.63
N GLU A 133 -1.77 16.77 5.43
CA GLU A 133 -2.73 15.68 5.25
C GLU A 133 -2.34 14.41 6.01
N LEU A 134 -1.04 14.14 6.21
CA LEU A 134 -0.57 13.03 7.05
C LEU A 134 -0.94 13.23 8.52
N VAL A 135 -0.75 14.44 9.04
CA VAL A 135 -1.17 14.79 10.41
C VAL A 135 -2.67 14.65 10.55
N GLU A 136 -3.44 15.17 9.59
CA GLU A 136 -4.90 15.05 9.58
C GLU A 136 -5.36 13.59 9.52
N ALA A 137 -4.75 12.77 8.66
CA ALA A 137 -5.03 11.33 8.58
C ALA A 137 -4.75 10.60 9.90
N SER A 138 -3.64 10.95 10.58
CA SER A 138 -3.32 10.41 11.91
C SER A 138 -4.38 10.78 12.94
N GLU A 139 -4.83 12.05 12.96
CA GLU A 139 -5.89 12.51 13.86
C GLU A 139 -7.24 11.85 13.57
N MET A 140 -7.57 11.62 12.28
CA MET A 140 -8.77 10.87 11.90
C MET A 140 -8.75 9.45 12.45
N LEU A 141 -7.61 8.76 12.34
CA LEU A 141 -7.45 7.40 12.88
C LEU A 141 -7.55 7.39 14.43
N LYS A 142 -6.93 8.35 15.12
CA LYS A 142 -7.03 8.49 16.58
C LYS A 142 -8.47 8.75 17.03
N LYS A 143 -9.18 9.68 16.39
CA LYS A 143 -10.59 9.98 16.68
C LYS A 143 -11.52 8.78 16.47
N ALA A 144 -11.20 7.92 15.49
CA ALA A 144 -11.91 6.67 15.24
C ALA A 144 -11.54 5.53 16.22
N GLY A 145 -10.59 5.74 17.15
CA GLY A 145 -10.07 4.68 18.02
C GLY A 145 -9.23 3.62 17.28
N LEU A 146 -8.73 3.97 16.11
CA LEU A 146 -8.02 3.08 15.17
C LEU A 146 -6.57 3.53 14.92
N ALA A 147 -5.90 4.13 15.91
CA ALA A 147 -4.50 4.53 15.77
C ALA A 147 -3.60 3.35 15.37
N ASP A 148 -3.84 2.18 15.96
CA ASP A 148 -3.11 0.95 15.67
C ASP A 148 -3.41 0.35 14.28
N ALA A 149 -4.39 0.87 13.56
CA ALA A 149 -4.67 0.45 12.19
C ALA A 149 -3.62 0.95 11.19
N LEU A 150 -2.88 2.02 11.53
CA LEU A 150 -1.77 2.52 10.72
C LEU A 150 -0.57 1.57 10.81
N LYS A 151 -0.26 0.89 9.70
CA LYS A 151 0.78 -0.15 9.64
C LYS A 151 1.90 0.16 8.66
N LEU A 152 1.73 1.13 7.78
CA LEU A 152 2.64 1.33 6.66
C LEU A 152 2.75 2.81 6.31
N VAL A 153 3.98 3.29 6.12
CA VAL A 153 4.29 4.50 5.35
C VAL A 153 4.77 4.05 3.97
N HIS A 154 4.06 4.48 2.94
CA HIS A 154 4.35 4.13 1.55
C HIS A 154 4.87 5.35 0.79
N PHE A 155 5.82 5.13 -0.12
CA PHE A 155 6.25 6.16 -1.07
C PHE A 155 6.68 5.52 -2.40
N HIS A 156 6.67 6.31 -3.45
CA HIS A 156 7.14 5.89 -4.77
C HIS A 156 8.30 6.78 -5.21
N VAL A 157 9.44 6.16 -5.48
CA VAL A 157 10.69 6.88 -5.82
C VAL A 157 10.92 7.00 -7.34
N GLY A 158 10.01 6.45 -8.13
CA GLY A 158 10.12 6.34 -9.58
C GLY A 158 10.39 4.91 -10.04
N SER A 159 10.48 4.72 -11.36
CA SER A 159 10.84 3.44 -11.97
C SER A 159 12.21 3.55 -12.63
N GLN A 160 12.91 2.42 -12.77
CA GLN A 160 14.22 2.34 -13.40
C GLN A 160 15.23 3.35 -12.79
N VAL A 161 15.30 3.41 -11.46
CA VAL A 161 16.18 4.33 -10.73
C VAL A 161 17.63 3.86 -10.87
N PRO A 162 18.49 4.58 -11.62
CA PRO A 162 19.84 4.10 -11.94
C PRO A 162 20.85 4.32 -10.81
N TYR A 163 20.53 5.17 -9.83
CA TYR A 163 21.46 5.57 -8.78
C TYR A 163 20.94 5.22 -7.38
N ILE A 164 21.68 4.38 -6.66
CA ILE A 164 21.38 4.00 -5.28
C ILE A 164 21.26 5.20 -4.33
N GLY A 165 21.99 6.29 -4.61
CA GLY A 165 21.90 7.53 -3.85
C GLY A 165 20.51 8.15 -3.84
N THR A 166 19.73 7.97 -4.90
CA THR A 166 18.33 8.43 -4.98
C THR A 166 17.45 7.64 -4.01
N ILE A 167 17.62 6.32 -3.98
CA ILE A 167 16.89 5.44 -3.06
C ILE A 167 17.26 5.79 -1.61
N LYS A 168 18.54 5.97 -1.30
CA LYS A 168 19.00 6.35 0.05
C LYS A 168 18.41 7.70 0.51
N ARG A 169 18.32 8.70 -0.37
CA ARG A 169 17.70 10.01 -0.03
C ARG A 169 16.21 9.86 0.25
N ALA A 170 15.49 9.17 -0.64
CA ALA A 170 14.06 8.90 -0.48
C ALA A 170 13.75 8.16 0.83
N THR A 171 14.53 7.11 1.15
CA THR A 171 14.37 6.36 2.39
C THR A 171 14.66 7.22 3.62
N ARG A 172 15.68 8.09 3.59
CA ARG A 172 15.97 9.01 4.70
C ARG A 172 14.86 10.03 4.90
N GLU A 173 14.24 10.52 3.82
CA GLU A 173 13.11 11.43 3.90
C GLU A 173 11.88 10.71 4.47
N ALA A 174 11.55 9.53 3.93
CA ALA A 174 10.42 8.72 4.39
C ALA A 174 10.55 8.31 5.87
N ALA A 175 11.77 8.03 6.35
CA ALA A 175 12.01 7.68 7.75
C ALA A 175 11.61 8.80 8.73
N ARG A 176 11.61 10.07 8.30
CA ARG A 176 11.16 11.20 9.12
C ARG A 176 9.65 11.22 9.35
N PHE A 177 8.89 10.61 8.45
CA PHE A 177 7.44 10.46 8.61
C PHE A 177 7.08 9.25 9.47
N TYR A 178 8.02 8.33 9.64
CA TYR A 178 7.82 7.10 10.42
C TYR A 178 8.16 7.31 11.90
N ALA A 179 9.03 8.26 12.23
CA ALA A 179 9.45 8.61 13.58
C ALA A 179 8.42 9.52 14.28
#